data_e8a67d3fcab5e7d1605a5dde8de57a6e
#
_entry.id   e8a67d3fcab5e7d1605a5dde8de57a6e
#
_cell.length_a   1.000
_cell.length_b   1.000
_cell.length_c   1.000
_cell.angle_alpha   90.00
_cell.angle_beta   90.00
_cell.angle_gamma   90.00
#
_symmetry.space_group_name_H-M   'P 1'
#
loop_
_entity.id
_entity.type
_entity.pdbx_description
1 polymer ?
#
loop_
_entity_poly.entity_id
_entity_poly.type
_entity_poly.pdbx_seq_one_letter_code
_entity_poly.pdbx_strand_id
1 'polypeptide(L)'
;MIGLVMAGGKGTRMNLDDEKLLLEYKKPIILQVVDSLKNSNCFSKIIAITSSNSPKTKKLLQENDIEIFDTPGIGYVEDLNLILKTIDDDVLVTSGDLPLLDKDIIKKIVHHYNPQKIWTSVLVTSKFLTSVGIKDRKSVV
;
A
#
# COMPACT_ATOMS: atom_id res chain seq x y z
N MET A 1 -3.89 -13.54 -7.91
CA MET A 1 -3.97 -12.53 -6.83
C MET A 1 -3.51 -11.19 -7.37
N ILE A 2 -4.17 -10.13 -6.96
CA ILE A 2 -3.86 -8.76 -7.38
C ILE A 2 -3.32 -8.00 -6.17
N GLY A 3 -2.23 -7.24 -6.38
CA GLY A 3 -1.71 -6.33 -5.36
C GLY A 3 -2.33 -4.95 -5.49
N LEU A 4 -2.93 -4.44 -4.41
CA LEU A 4 -3.51 -3.10 -4.36
C LEU A 4 -2.70 -2.23 -3.42
N VAL A 5 -2.28 -1.05 -3.89
CA VAL A 5 -1.54 -0.08 -3.10
C VAL A 5 -2.41 1.16 -2.89
N MET A 6 -2.73 1.47 -1.64
CA MET A 6 -3.51 2.64 -1.29
C MET A 6 -2.62 3.89 -1.29
N ALA A 7 -2.83 4.76 -2.26
CA ALA A 7 -2.01 5.94 -2.51
C ALA A 7 -2.80 7.25 -2.61
N GLY A 8 -4.08 7.23 -2.24
CA GLY A 8 -4.98 8.39 -2.40
C GLY A 8 -5.17 9.26 -1.16
N GLY A 9 -4.44 9.00 -0.07
CA GLY A 9 -4.60 9.72 1.18
C GLY A 9 -4.09 11.15 1.14
N LYS A 10 -4.63 12.00 2.01
CA LYS A 10 -4.30 13.43 2.07
C LYS A 10 -2.91 13.73 2.65
N GLY A 11 -2.29 12.78 3.36
CA GLY A 11 -0.98 12.98 3.98
C GLY A 11 -0.96 14.05 5.08
N THR A 12 -2.09 14.38 5.64
CA THR A 12 -2.27 15.51 6.56
C THR A 12 -1.54 15.35 7.89
N ARG A 13 -1.12 14.14 8.24
CA ARG A 13 -0.46 13.88 9.53
C ARG A 13 0.96 14.42 9.62
N MET A 14 1.62 14.71 8.51
CA MET A 14 3.03 15.07 8.49
C MET A 14 3.30 16.54 8.24
N ASN A 15 2.28 17.35 7.97
CA ASN A 15 2.41 18.79 7.75
C ASN A 15 3.59 19.18 6.85
N LEU A 16 3.78 18.44 5.75
CA LEU A 16 4.85 18.64 4.79
C LEU A 16 4.34 19.36 3.56
N ASP A 17 5.22 20.16 2.93
CA ASP A 17 4.91 20.87 1.69
C ASP A 17 4.73 19.94 0.49
N ASP A 18 5.14 18.68 0.61
CA ASP A 18 5.04 17.69 -0.45
C ASP A 18 4.20 16.49 -0.01
N GLU A 19 3.78 15.68 -0.98
CA GLU A 19 3.00 14.48 -0.72
C GLU A 19 3.84 13.44 0.02
N LYS A 20 3.26 12.86 1.09
CA LYS A 20 3.92 11.91 1.99
C LYS A 20 4.59 10.75 1.25
N LEU A 21 3.93 10.19 0.24
CA LEU A 21 4.42 9.01 -0.47
C LEU A 21 5.59 9.31 -1.40
N LEU A 22 5.93 10.59 -1.61
CA LEU A 22 7.07 11.02 -2.40
C LEU A 22 8.32 11.25 -1.55
N LEU A 23 8.24 11.15 -0.21
CA LEU A 23 9.40 11.23 0.65
C LEU A 23 10.41 10.14 0.29
N GLU A 24 11.67 10.53 0.23
CA GLU A 24 12.73 9.64 -0.22
C GLU A 24 13.51 9.02 0.93
N TYR A 25 13.64 7.70 0.87
CA TYR A 25 14.71 6.94 1.51
C TYR A 25 15.31 6.07 0.42
N LYS A 26 16.43 6.50 -0.18
CA LYS A 26 17.05 5.99 -1.43
C LYS A 26 16.20 6.28 -2.67
N LYS A 27 14.88 6.20 -2.61
CA LYS A 27 13.91 6.56 -3.63
C LYS A 27 12.54 6.81 -2.99
N PRO A 28 11.57 7.39 -3.70
CA PRO A 28 10.24 7.64 -3.15
C PRO A 28 9.63 6.40 -2.50
N ILE A 29 9.02 6.58 -1.32
CA ILE A 29 8.47 5.46 -0.53
C ILE A 29 7.49 4.62 -1.35
N ILE A 30 6.61 5.27 -2.11
CA ILE A 30 5.61 4.55 -2.92
C ILE A 30 6.26 3.62 -3.94
N LEU A 31 7.37 4.01 -4.54
CA LEU A 31 8.09 3.17 -5.49
C LEU A 31 8.78 1.99 -4.80
N GLN A 32 9.25 2.17 -3.57
CA GLN A 32 9.82 1.07 -2.79
C GLN A 32 8.78 0.01 -2.52
N VAL A 33 7.56 0.41 -2.13
CA VAL A 33 6.45 -0.52 -1.87
C VAL A 33 6.07 -1.26 -3.16
N VAL A 34 5.92 -0.55 -4.26
CA VAL A 34 5.57 -1.14 -5.56
C VAL A 34 6.64 -2.12 -6.01
N ASP A 35 7.92 -1.78 -5.89
CA ASP A 35 9.02 -2.66 -6.27
C ASP A 35 9.03 -3.94 -5.42
N SER A 36 8.77 -3.83 -4.13
CA SER A 36 8.67 -4.99 -3.24
C SER A 36 7.55 -5.92 -3.68
N LEU A 37 6.40 -5.38 -4.06
CA LEU A 37 5.29 -6.16 -4.59
C LEU A 37 5.65 -6.85 -5.89
N LYS A 38 6.28 -6.13 -6.82
CA LYS A 38 6.73 -6.69 -8.11
C LYS A 38 7.77 -7.80 -7.90
N ASN A 39 8.76 -7.56 -7.06
CA ASN A 39 9.85 -8.49 -6.83
C ASN A 39 9.43 -9.75 -6.06
N SER A 40 8.28 -9.72 -5.38
CA SER A 40 7.72 -10.89 -4.72
C SER A 40 7.23 -11.96 -5.70
N ASN A 41 6.89 -11.56 -6.93
CA ASN A 41 6.31 -12.43 -7.96
C ASN A 41 5.01 -13.12 -7.55
N CYS A 42 4.28 -12.55 -6.59
CA CYS A 42 3.05 -13.14 -6.06
C CYS A 42 1.78 -12.66 -6.79
N PHE A 43 1.88 -11.60 -7.60
CA PHE A 43 0.72 -10.93 -8.16
C PHE A 43 0.68 -10.98 -9.68
N SER A 44 -0.51 -11.20 -10.25
CA SER A 44 -0.74 -11.11 -11.69
C SER A 44 -0.65 -9.68 -12.19
N LYS A 45 -1.04 -8.71 -11.35
CA LYS A 45 -0.86 -7.28 -11.61
C LYS A 45 -0.88 -6.51 -10.31
N ILE A 46 -0.40 -5.26 -10.36
CA ILE A 46 -0.37 -4.33 -9.25
C ILE A 46 -1.09 -3.07 -9.68
N ILE A 47 -2.05 -2.62 -8.85
CA ILE A 47 -2.84 -1.42 -9.11
C ILE A 47 -2.64 -0.45 -7.94
N ALA A 48 -2.33 0.79 -8.24
CA ALA A 48 -2.29 1.86 -7.25
C ALA A 48 -3.63 2.61 -7.25
N ILE A 49 -4.19 2.77 -6.06
CA ILE A 49 -5.43 3.51 -5.87
C ILE A 49 -5.06 4.94 -5.51
N THR A 50 -5.35 5.87 -6.40
CA THR A 50 -5.02 7.29 -6.27
C THR A 50 -6.28 8.13 -6.15
N SER A 51 -6.09 9.42 -5.82
CA SER A 51 -7.18 10.39 -5.77
C SER A 51 -6.68 11.78 -6.12
N SER A 52 -7.59 12.75 -6.19
CA SER A 52 -7.24 14.15 -6.38
C SER A 52 -6.43 14.73 -5.21
N ASN A 53 -6.35 14.03 -4.07
CA ASN A 53 -5.56 14.46 -2.91
C ASN A 53 -4.05 14.31 -3.12
N SER A 54 -3.61 13.52 -4.11
CA SER A 54 -2.20 13.21 -4.33
C SER A 54 -1.85 13.17 -5.84
N PRO A 55 -1.96 14.32 -6.52
CA PRO A 55 -1.72 14.37 -7.98
C PRO A 55 -0.27 14.10 -8.37
N LYS A 56 0.70 14.50 -7.55
CA LYS A 56 2.12 14.25 -7.81
C LYS A 56 2.46 12.76 -7.68
N THR A 57 1.90 12.09 -6.68
CA THR A 57 2.05 10.65 -6.50
C THR A 57 1.46 9.89 -7.69
N LYS A 58 0.28 10.28 -8.14
CA LYS A 58 -0.35 9.71 -9.33
C LYS A 58 0.54 9.84 -10.55
N LYS A 59 1.08 11.04 -10.78
CA LYS A 59 1.98 11.30 -11.91
C LYS A 59 3.22 10.41 -11.87
N LEU A 60 3.86 10.31 -10.70
CA LEU A 60 5.04 9.47 -10.51
C LEU A 60 4.75 8.00 -10.82
N LEU A 61 3.62 7.50 -10.37
CA LEU A 61 3.20 6.13 -10.63
C LEU A 61 2.95 5.88 -12.12
N GLN A 62 2.31 6.83 -12.81
CA GLN A 62 2.09 6.75 -14.24
C GLN A 62 3.41 6.74 -15.03
N GLU A 63 4.38 7.56 -14.63
CA GLU A 63 5.71 7.60 -15.23
C GLU A 63 6.49 6.30 -15.07
N ASN A 64 6.14 5.48 -14.08
CA ASN A 64 6.74 4.18 -13.81
C ASN A 64 5.87 3.01 -14.27
N ASP A 65 4.93 3.26 -15.17
CA ASP A 65 4.06 2.24 -15.79
C ASP A 65 3.23 1.42 -14.78
N ILE A 66 2.81 2.05 -13.69
CA ILE A 66 1.94 1.43 -12.70
C ILE A 66 0.48 1.69 -13.07
N GLU A 67 -0.32 0.63 -13.09
CA GLU A 67 -1.76 0.75 -13.35
C GLU A 67 -2.42 1.57 -12.23
N ILE A 68 -3.23 2.55 -12.62
CA ILE A 68 -3.89 3.48 -11.72
C ILE A 68 -5.40 3.22 -11.70
N PHE A 69 -5.97 3.23 -10.50
CA PHE A 69 -7.41 3.32 -10.28
C PHE A 69 -7.67 4.59 -9.48
N ASP A 70 -8.22 5.61 -10.14
CA ASP A 70 -8.46 6.89 -9.51
C ASP A 70 -9.80 6.91 -8.80
N THR A 71 -9.86 7.52 -7.62
CA THR A 71 -11.05 7.57 -6.76
C THR A 71 -11.35 9.01 -6.34
N PRO A 72 -12.55 9.28 -5.80
CA PRO A 72 -12.88 10.61 -5.27
C PRO A 72 -12.03 11.04 -4.05
N GLY A 73 -11.36 10.10 -3.36
CA GLY A 73 -10.57 10.44 -2.18
C GLY A 73 -11.40 10.78 -0.94
N ILE A 74 -12.56 10.16 -0.81
CA ILE A 74 -13.48 10.39 0.32
C ILE A 74 -12.93 9.74 1.59
N GLY A 75 -12.36 8.55 1.48
CA GLY A 75 -11.80 7.80 2.60
C GLY A 75 -11.24 6.47 2.16
N TYR A 76 -10.45 5.85 3.04
CA TYR A 76 -9.78 4.58 2.76
C TYR A 76 -10.76 3.47 2.40
N VAL A 77 -11.78 3.27 3.24
CA VAL A 77 -12.74 2.17 3.06
C VAL A 77 -13.59 2.39 1.80
N GLU A 78 -14.03 3.61 1.58
CA GLU A 78 -14.85 3.99 0.43
C GLU A 78 -14.09 3.79 -0.87
N ASP A 79 -12.85 4.26 -0.93
CA ASP A 79 -12.00 4.16 -2.11
C ASP A 79 -11.65 2.69 -2.41
N LEU A 80 -11.32 1.92 -1.38
CA LEU A 80 -11.06 0.49 -1.53
C LEU A 80 -12.29 -0.26 -2.03
N ASN A 81 -13.45 0.07 -1.49
CA ASN A 81 -14.71 -0.58 -1.89
C ASN A 81 -15.03 -0.35 -3.38
N LEU A 82 -14.71 0.82 -3.91
CA LEU A 82 -14.92 1.11 -5.32
C LEU A 82 -14.15 0.17 -6.23
N ILE A 83 -12.87 -0.07 -5.94
CA ILE A 83 -12.07 -0.96 -6.76
C ILE A 83 -12.44 -2.44 -6.55
N LEU A 84 -12.75 -2.84 -5.33
CA LEU A 84 -13.11 -4.23 -5.04
C LEU A 84 -14.34 -4.69 -5.80
N LYS A 85 -15.26 -3.79 -6.11
CA LYS A 85 -16.43 -4.10 -6.94
C LYS A 85 -16.08 -4.44 -8.38
N THR A 86 -14.91 -4.05 -8.86
CA THR A 86 -14.46 -4.29 -10.24
C THR A 86 -13.55 -5.51 -10.38
N ILE A 87 -13.12 -6.09 -9.27
CA ILE A 87 -12.15 -7.19 -9.24
C ILE A 87 -12.85 -8.48 -8.83
N ASP A 88 -12.60 -9.54 -9.59
CA ASP A 88 -13.08 -10.90 -9.29
C ASP A 88 -11.86 -11.81 -9.07
N ASP A 89 -11.04 -11.48 -8.08
CA ASP A 89 -9.84 -12.22 -7.73
C ASP A 89 -9.48 -11.92 -6.27
N ASP A 90 -8.62 -12.74 -5.70
CA ASP A 90 -8.05 -12.49 -4.39
C ASP A 90 -7.13 -11.28 -4.47
N VAL A 91 -7.11 -10.48 -3.41
CA VAL A 91 -6.31 -9.25 -3.35
C VAL A 91 -5.46 -9.20 -2.09
N LEU A 92 -4.28 -8.60 -2.21
CA LEU A 92 -3.51 -8.13 -1.07
C LEU A 92 -3.54 -6.60 -1.10
N VAL A 93 -4.03 -6.00 -0.03
CA VAL A 93 -4.13 -4.54 0.09
C VAL A 93 -3.03 -4.06 1.03
N THR A 94 -2.26 -3.09 0.59
CA THR A 94 -1.23 -2.46 1.42
C THR A 94 -1.30 -0.94 1.30
N SER A 95 -0.84 -0.26 2.34
CA SER A 95 -0.61 1.18 2.28
C SER A 95 0.67 1.49 1.49
N GLY A 96 0.69 2.61 0.79
CA GLY A 96 1.86 3.06 0.03
C GLY A 96 3.00 3.62 0.90
N ASP A 97 2.83 3.69 2.21
CA ASP A 97 3.79 4.27 3.15
C ASP A 97 4.50 3.25 4.04
N LEU A 98 4.69 2.04 3.55
CA LEU A 98 5.36 0.96 4.28
C LEU A 98 6.72 0.60 3.65
N PRO A 99 7.76 1.45 3.80
CA PRO A 99 9.04 1.25 3.11
C PRO A 99 9.80 0.00 3.58
N LEU A 100 9.47 -0.53 4.75
CA LEU A 100 10.09 -1.76 5.28
C LEU A 100 9.39 -3.04 4.80
N LEU A 101 8.32 -2.91 4.06
CA LEU A 101 7.64 -4.06 3.45
C LEU A 101 8.48 -4.56 2.28
N ASP A 102 9.19 -5.66 2.46
CA ASP A 102 10.03 -6.24 1.43
C ASP A 102 9.39 -7.45 0.77
N LYS A 103 10.03 -7.92 -0.31
CA LYS A 103 9.53 -9.06 -1.09
C LYS A 103 9.40 -10.35 -0.26
N ASP A 104 10.27 -10.57 0.72
CA ASP A 104 10.27 -11.79 1.52
C ASP A 104 9.12 -11.78 2.53
N ILE A 105 8.84 -10.61 3.12
CA ILE A 105 7.67 -10.42 3.99
C ILE A 105 6.39 -10.65 3.20
N ILE A 106 6.30 -10.09 2.00
CA ILE A 106 5.13 -10.26 1.13
C ILE A 106 4.92 -11.75 0.78
N LYS A 107 5.97 -12.47 0.42
CA LYS A 107 5.90 -13.91 0.15
C LYS A 107 5.38 -14.70 1.34
N LYS A 108 5.83 -14.37 2.57
CA LYS A 108 5.35 -15.00 3.79
C LYS A 108 3.87 -14.75 4.02
N ILE A 109 3.42 -13.50 3.83
CA ILE A 109 2.01 -13.12 3.97
C ILE A 109 1.14 -13.91 3.00
N VAL A 110 1.53 -13.94 1.73
CA VAL A 110 0.77 -14.66 0.69
C VAL A 110 0.77 -16.16 0.96
N HIS A 111 1.90 -16.72 1.43
CA HIS A 111 1.98 -18.15 1.77
C HIS A 111 1.04 -18.54 2.91
N HIS A 112 0.83 -17.66 3.89
CA HIS A 112 -0.07 -17.91 5.02
C HIS A 112 -1.53 -17.57 4.71
N TYR A 113 -1.81 -16.96 3.57
CA TYR A 113 -3.17 -16.63 3.16
C TYR A 113 -3.96 -17.90 2.84
N ASN A 114 -5.16 -17.99 3.39
CA ASN A 114 -6.09 -19.10 3.12
C ASN A 114 -7.27 -18.56 2.30
N PRO A 115 -7.42 -18.98 1.02
CA PRO A 115 -8.52 -18.50 0.17
C PRO A 115 -9.91 -18.84 0.67
N GLN A 116 -10.03 -19.80 1.59
CA GLN A 116 -11.31 -20.15 2.21
C GLN A 116 -11.74 -19.17 3.30
N LYS A 117 -10.83 -18.30 3.75
CA LYS A 117 -11.13 -17.23 4.70
C LYS A 117 -11.51 -15.98 3.95
N ILE A 118 -12.55 -15.30 4.42
CA ILE A 118 -13.03 -14.05 3.81
C ILE A 118 -12.02 -12.91 4.01
N TRP A 119 -11.33 -12.92 5.13
CA TRP A 119 -10.45 -11.82 5.54
C TRP A 119 -9.23 -12.33 6.28
N THR A 120 -8.08 -11.78 5.95
CA THR A 120 -6.82 -11.99 6.69
C THR A 120 -6.16 -10.65 6.94
N SER A 121 -5.93 -10.31 8.20
CA SER A 121 -5.19 -9.10 8.58
C SER A 121 -3.79 -9.49 9.03
N VAL A 122 -2.82 -8.68 8.64
CA VAL A 122 -1.43 -8.81 9.08
C VAL A 122 -1.16 -7.77 10.14
N LEU A 123 -0.75 -8.23 11.31
CA LEU A 123 -0.44 -7.38 12.46
C LEU A 123 1.05 -7.40 12.74
N VAL A 124 1.58 -6.24 13.10
CA VAL A 124 2.96 -6.09 13.56
C VAL A 124 2.92 -5.85 15.05
N THR A 125 3.69 -6.65 15.82
CA THR A 125 3.70 -6.52 17.27
C THR A 125 4.47 -5.27 17.72
N SER A 126 4.07 -4.69 18.84
CA SER A 126 4.80 -3.58 19.48
C SER A 126 6.28 -3.93 19.71
N LYS A 127 6.55 -5.16 20.10
CA LYS A 127 7.92 -5.65 20.29
C LYS A 127 8.75 -5.58 19.02
N PHE A 128 8.19 -5.93 17.88
CA PHE A 128 8.86 -5.80 16.58
C PHE A 128 9.11 -4.33 16.24
N LEU A 129 8.10 -3.48 16.38
CA LEU A 129 8.24 -2.04 16.11
C LEU A 129 9.33 -1.41 16.96
N THR A 130 9.40 -1.75 18.24
CA THR A 130 10.46 -1.29 19.14
C THR A 130 11.83 -1.78 18.69
N SER A 131 11.96 -3.02 18.23
CA SER A 131 13.24 -3.58 17.79
C SER A 131 13.81 -2.88 16.56
N VAL A 132 12.96 -2.28 15.72
CA VAL A 132 13.40 -1.52 14.54
C VAL A 132 13.38 0.01 14.78
N GLY A 133 13.21 0.45 16.02
CA GLY A 133 13.28 1.86 16.40
C GLY A 133 12.02 2.67 16.10
N ILE A 134 10.89 2.04 15.85
CA ILE A 134 9.62 2.70 15.59
C ILE A 134 8.80 2.74 16.88
N LYS A 135 8.34 3.94 17.27
CA LYS A 135 7.41 4.09 18.38
C LYS A 135 6.06 3.48 18.03
N ASP A 136 5.61 2.57 18.89
CA ASP A 136 4.24 2.09 18.81
C ASP A 136 3.29 3.24 19.15
N ARG A 137 2.63 3.74 18.13
CA ARG A 137 1.46 4.58 18.33
C ARG A 137 0.29 3.61 18.36
N LYS A 138 -0.26 3.28 19.52
CA LYS A 138 -1.47 2.46 19.65
C LYS A 138 -2.28 2.48 18.36
N SER A 139 -1.76 1.88 17.33
CA SER A 139 -2.41 1.80 16.06
C SER A 139 -3.49 0.77 16.22
N VAL A 140 -4.68 1.23 16.23
CA VAL A 140 -5.80 0.38 16.04
C VAL A 140 -5.71 -0.17 14.63
N VAL A 141 -5.67 -1.39 14.55
CA VAL A 141 -5.79 -2.13 13.32
C VAL A 141 -7.22 -2.05 12.82
#